data_fbb3d69f082754445429728b8d2d112b
#
_entry.id   fbb3d69f082754445429728b8d2d112b
#
_cell.length_a   1.000
_cell.length_b   1.000
_cell.length_c   1.000
_cell.angle_alpha   90.00
_cell.angle_beta   90.00
_cell.angle_gamma   90.00
#
_symmetry.space_group_name_H-M   'P 1'
#
loop_
_entity.id
_entity.type
_entity.pdbx_description
1 polymer ?
#
loop_
_entity_poly.entity_id
_entity_poly.type
_entity_poly.pdbx_seq_one_letter_code
_entity_poly.pdbx_strand_id
1 'polypeptide(L)'
;RDYYASRGLGDVYKRQVVKSYEDRNSATVEAMSSVCDDVRTLYPASSFGLILWSHANGWYPFHIEADLSAYSSTRSFGDDEGKAMNIDEISLAIPDSMFDFILCDACYMGTVEVAYDLREDCRYYVASPAAVMGGGFPYEDIVEHLFSCDKPIPENLIDVCRAYMDYYRSYYDPYGTISLIDMREIEALARSVKLALVNSVDSLQVSEIQQFSQEKGTRVSYQNLFFDLNDYVGRVCVDTLAYSIFADCLDRTVLYADATNKGLSNILGAWVEFPIEQYCGLAAYIPGASSDEVADLYYKTLSWYKTVYGGMEVPIKITN
;
A
#
# COMPACT_ATOMS: atom_id res chain seq x y z
N ARG A 1 4.36 -3.65 23.89
CA ARG A 1 4.40 -5.12 24.03
C ARG A 1 5.74 -5.61 23.52
N ASP A 2 6.50 -6.30 24.40
CA ASP A 2 7.80 -6.88 24.02
C ASP A 2 7.56 -8.08 23.11
N TYR A 3 7.90 -7.97 21.84
CA TYR A 3 7.93 -9.11 20.93
C TYR A 3 9.24 -9.90 21.10
N TYR A 4 9.12 -11.18 21.39
CA TYR A 4 10.24 -12.08 21.60
C TYR A 4 10.44 -12.97 20.36
N ALA A 5 11.44 -12.68 19.55
CA ALA A 5 11.96 -13.60 18.55
C ALA A 5 13.45 -13.81 18.81
N SER A 6 13.80 -14.95 19.40
CA SER A 6 15.09 -15.61 19.18
C SER A 6 15.11 -16.95 19.91
N ARG A 7 15.33 -18.03 19.18
CA ARG A 7 15.71 -19.34 19.71
C ARG A 7 17.16 -19.63 19.33
N GLY A 8 18.08 -19.24 20.17
CA GLY A 8 19.47 -19.68 20.11
C GLY A 8 20.12 -19.50 21.47
N LEU A 9 20.79 -20.51 21.99
CA LEU A 9 21.45 -20.52 23.30
C LEU A 9 22.53 -19.46 23.49
N GLY A 10 22.91 -18.70 22.44
CA GLY A 10 23.87 -17.61 22.49
C GLY A 10 23.28 -16.20 22.72
N ASP A 11 21.96 -16.00 22.62
CA ASP A 11 21.35 -14.68 22.52
C ASP A 11 20.68 -14.14 23.79
N VAL A 12 20.72 -14.91 24.88
CA VAL A 12 20.13 -14.51 26.18
C VAL A 12 20.72 -13.20 26.73
N TYR A 13 21.91 -12.83 26.27
CA TYR A 13 22.64 -11.64 26.75
C TYR A 13 22.42 -10.35 25.94
N LYS A 14 21.67 -10.40 24.83
CA LYS A 14 21.63 -9.29 23.88
C LYS A 14 20.36 -8.47 23.92
N ARG A 15 19.44 -8.75 24.84
CA ARG A 15 18.24 -7.91 25.02
C ARG A 15 18.56 -6.81 26.03
N GLN A 16 18.76 -5.62 25.52
CA GLN A 16 18.85 -4.43 26.37
C GLN A 16 17.91 -3.35 25.86
N VAL A 17 17.32 -2.60 26.78
CA VAL A 17 16.63 -1.36 26.44
C VAL A 17 17.71 -0.36 26.04
N VAL A 18 17.68 0.07 24.80
CA VAL A 18 18.63 1.06 24.27
C VAL A 18 18.16 2.47 24.53
N LYS A 19 16.85 2.69 24.41
CA LYS A 19 16.20 3.97 24.67
C LYS A 19 14.78 3.73 25.17
N SER A 20 14.34 4.56 26.10
CA SER A 20 12.96 4.63 26.56
C SER A 20 12.41 6.01 26.22
N TYR A 21 11.17 6.05 25.79
CA TYR A 21 10.44 7.28 25.54
C TYR A 21 9.44 7.50 26.68
N GLU A 22 9.13 8.75 26.96
CA GLU A 22 7.99 9.09 27.81
C GLU A 22 6.71 8.56 27.20
N ASP A 23 5.70 8.29 28.03
CA ASP A 23 4.40 7.84 27.57
C ASP A 23 3.78 8.91 26.66
N ARG A 24 3.57 8.55 25.40
CA ARG A 24 3.05 9.43 24.37
C ARG A 24 2.34 8.62 23.30
N ASN A 25 1.43 9.25 22.57
CA ASN A 25 0.79 8.62 21.44
C ASN A 25 1.84 8.29 20.35
N SER A 26 1.90 7.03 19.97
CA SER A 26 2.88 6.52 18.99
C SER A 26 2.47 6.79 17.54
N ALA A 27 1.18 7.02 17.27
CA ALA A 27 0.65 7.35 15.96
C ALA A 27 0.72 8.86 15.69
N THR A 28 1.94 9.42 15.75
CA THR A 28 2.21 10.83 15.47
C THR A 28 3.51 10.99 14.70
N VAL A 29 3.60 12.04 13.87
CA VAL A 29 4.80 12.40 13.10
C VAL A 29 6.01 12.50 14.02
N GLU A 30 5.88 13.21 15.16
CA GLU A 30 6.99 13.45 16.09
C GLU A 30 7.47 12.15 16.74
N ALA A 31 6.55 11.23 17.08
CA ALA A 31 6.90 9.95 17.69
C ALA A 31 7.69 9.10 16.70
N MET A 32 7.17 8.92 15.47
CA MET A 32 7.80 8.09 14.44
C MET A 32 9.14 8.70 13.97
N SER A 33 9.18 10.00 13.69
CA SER A 33 10.40 10.71 13.27
C SER A 33 11.51 10.59 14.34
N SER A 34 11.18 10.76 15.61
CA SER A 34 12.17 10.61 16.68
C SER A 34 12.74 9.20 16.79
N VAL A 35 11.93 8.17 16.51
CA VAL A 35 12.42 6.77 16.48
C VAL A 35 13.37 6.56 15.30
N CYS A 36 13.03 7.05 14.11
CA CYS A 36 13.89 6.98 12.91
C CYS A 36 15.25 7.65 13.16
N ASP A 37 15.25 8.85 13.73
CA ASP A 37 16.49 9.59 14.05
C ASP A 37 17.34 8.87 15.10
N ASP A 38 16.70 8.29 16.12
CA ASP A 38 17.41 7.52 17.14
C ASP A 38 18.02 6.24 16.57
N VAL A 39 17.31 5.51 15.72
CA VAL A 39 17.82 4.31 15.05
C VAL A 39 19.05 4.68 14.19
N ARG A 40 18.95 5.73 13.38
CA ARG A 40 20.06 6.20 12.56
C ARG A 40 21.28 6.59 13.38
N THR A 41 21.07 7.21 14.54
CA THR A 41 22.15 7.69 15.41
C THR A 41 22.78 6.56 16.22
N LEU A 42 21.98 5.66 16.78
CA LEU A 42 22.43 4.60 17.68
C LEU A 42 22.96 3.37 16.94
N TYR A 43 22.46 3.15 15.74
CA TYR A 43 22.79 1.99 14.91
C TYR A 43 23.15 2.41 13.48
N PRO A 44 24.27 3.15 13.29
CA PRO A 44 24.66 3.55 11.95
C PRO A 44 24.92 2.32 11.07
N ALA A 45 24.26 2.28 9.92
CA ALA A 45 24.35 1.21 8.95
C ALA A 45 24.49 1.78 7.53
N SER A 46 24.94 0.96 6.59
CA SER A 46 25.00 1.31 5.18
C SER A 46 23.67 1.16 4.47
N SER A 47 22.72 0.45 5.07
CA SER A 47 21.40 0.15 4.54
C SER A 47 20.41 0.02 5.68
N PHE A 48 19.21 0.56 5.50
CA PHE A 48 18.10 0.43 6.41
C PHE A 48 16.87 -0.09 5.67
N GLY A 49 16.11 -0.97 6.32
CA GLY A 49 14.77 -1.35 5.90
C GLY A 49 13.76 -0.99 6.98
N LEU A 50 12.57 -0.56 6.57
CA LEU A 50 11.46 -0.26 7.46
C LEU A 50 10.32 -1.25 7.24
N ILE A 51 9.82 -1.84 8.33
CA ILE A 51 8.61 -2.65 8.30
C ILE A 51 7.51 -1.88 9.03
N LEU A 52 6.44 -1.57 8.30
CA LEU A 52 5.24 -0.95 8.83
C LEU A 52 4.18 -2.03 9.02
N TRP A 53 3.94 -2.42 10.27
CA TRP A 53 2.98 -3.46 10.64
C TRP A 53 1.83 -2.87 11.44
N SER A 54 0.61 -2.91 10.88
CA SER A 54 -0.61 -2.43 11.54
C SER A 54 -1.87 -2.78 10.73
N HIS A 55 -3.04 -2.35 11.22
CA HIS A 55 -4.20 -2.13 10.36
C HIS A 55 -3.94 -0.94 9.42
N ALA A 56 -4.48 -1.01 8.21
CA ALA A 56 -4.45 0.09 7.26
C ALA A 56 -5.62 0.05 6.27
N ASN A 57 -5.91 1.19 5.65
CA ASN A 57 -6.91 1.37 4.59
C ASN A 57 -6.31 2.08 3.36
N GLY A 58 -5.02 1.88 3.10
CA GLY A 58 -4.33 2.53 1.99
C GLY A 58 -4.37 4.06 2.12
N TRP A 59 -4.76 4.71 1.04
CA TRP A 59 -4.84 6.18 0.94
C TRP A 59 -6.09 6.78 1.61
N TYR A 60 -7.11 5.96 1.95
CA TYR A 60 -8.36 6.45 2.51
C TYR A 60 -8.16 6.98 3.94
N PRO A 61 -8.58 8.24 4.26
CA PRO A 61 -8.18 8.93 5.48
C PRO A 61 -8.85 8.41 6.74
N PHE A 62 -8.17 8.61 7.87
CA PHE A 62 -8.68 8.20 9.19
C PHE A 62 -9.75 9.14 9.76
N HIS A 63 -9.56 10.43 9.58
CA HIS A 63 -10.49 11.47 10.06
C HIS A 63 -10.84 12.45 8.95
N ILE A 64 -12.11 12.53 8.67
CA ILE A 64 -12.69 13.71 8.03
C ILE A 64 -13.69 14.26 9.03
N GLU A 65 -13.59 15.56 9.35
CA GLU A 65 -14.49 16.30 10.25
C GLU A 65 -15.91 16.46 9.68
N ALA A 66 -16.54 15.40 9.21
CA ALA A 66 -17.96 15.34 8.99
C ALA A 66 -18.50 14.35 10.00
N ASP A 67 -19.31 14.79 10.95
CA ASP A 67 -20.07 14.09 11.98
C ASP A 67 -20.26 12.55 11.74
N LEU A 68 -19.14 11.82 11.71
CA LEU A 68 -19.07 10.39 11.49
C LEU A 68 -18.98 9.63 12.81
N SER A 69 -19.63 10.13 13.87
CA SER A 69 -19.69 9.51 15.19
C SER A 69 -20.27 8.08 15.21
N ALA A 70 -20.66 7.55 14.07
CA ALA A 70 -21.21 6.19 13.93
C ALA A 70 -20.22 5.15 13.34
N TYR A 71 -19.02 5.55 12.86
CA TYR A 71 -18.12 4.63 12.13
C TYR A 71 -16.71 4.63 12.71
N SER A 72 -16.53 3.91 13.80
CA SER A 72 -15.31 3.91 14.63
C SER A 72 -14.18 2.98 14.15
N SER A 73 -14.12 2.56 12.89
CA SER A 73 -13.15 1.52 12.51
C SER A 73 -12.40 1.72 11.19
N THR A 74 -12.48 2.89 10.57
CA THR A 74 -11.69 3.19 9.35
C THR A 74 -10.41 3.92 9.73
N ARG A 75 -9.24 3.33 9.41
CA ARG A 75 -7.92 3.81 9.85
C ARG A 75 -6.97 3.79 8.68
N SER A 76 -6.29 4.91 8.39
CA SER A 76 -5.28 4.93 7.33
C SER A 76 -4.12 4.02 7.69
N PHE A 77 -3.47 4.24 8.82
CA PHE A 77 -2.39 3.38 9.33
C PHE A 77 -2.21 3.56 10.84
N GLY A 78 -2.06 2.45 11.54
CA GLY A 78 -1.84 2.46 12.99
C GLY A 78 -3.12 2.69 13.80
N ASP A 79 -3.00 2.51 15.08
CA ASP A 79 -4.00 2.90 16.08
C ASP A 79 -3.35 2.96 17.46
N ASP A 80 -3.31 4.14 18.01
CA ASP A 80 -2.90 4.36 19.40
C ASP A 80 -3.89 5.33 20.05
N GLU A 81 -4.64 4.84 21.02
CA GLU A 81 -5.70 5.60 21.72
C GLU A 81 -6.72 6.25 20.75
N GLY A 82 -7.07 5.55 19.67
CA GLY A 82 -8.01 6.03 18.66
C GLY A 82 -7.44 7.04 17.67
N LYS A 83 -6.13 7.31 17.71
CA LYS A 83 -5.43 8.06 16.65
C LYS A 83 -4.74 7.12 15.68
N ALA A 84 -4.71 7.53 14.42
CA ALA A 84 -3.94 6.89 13.36
C ALA A 84 -3.26 7.96 12.52
N MET A 85 -2.30 7.57 11.70
CA MET A 85 -1.60 8.46 10.77
C MET A 85 -2.18 8.32 9.37
N ASN A 86 -2.31 9.42 8.65
CA ASN A 86 -2.54 9.45 7.22
C ASN A 86 -1.21 9.22 6.47
N ILE A 87 -1.27 8.91 5.17
CA ILE A 87 -0.08 8.58 4.39
C ILE A 87 0.90 9.75 4.30
N ASP A 88 0.40 10.97 4.14
CA ASP A 88 1.20 12.19 4.13
C ASP A 88 1.91 12.42 5.48
N GLU A 89 1.28 12.06 6.59
CA GLU A 89 1.90 12.11 7.93
C GLU A 89 2.99 11.04 8.09
N ILE A 90 2.80 9.84 7.51
CA ILE A 90 3.83 8.79 7.49
C ILE A 90 5.04 9.27 6.69
N SER A 91 4.85 9.78 5.47
CA SER A 91 5.92 10.33 4.66
C SER A 91 6.64 11.48 5.38
N LEU A 92 5.90 12.40 5.99
CA LEU A 92 6.50 13.50 6.77
C LEU A 92 7.33 13.01 7.97
N ALA A 93 6.99 11.87 8.54
CA ALA A 93 7.67 11.28 9.70
C ALA A 93 8.95 10.52 9.32
N ILE A 94 9.05 10.03 8.09
CA ILE A 94 10.20 9.26 7.59
C ILE A 94 11.21 10.24 6.98
N PRO A 95 12.50 10.21 7.39
CA PRO A 95 13.51 11.02 6.73
C PRO A 95 13.73 10.58 5.28
N ASP A 96 13.74 11.54 4.34
CA ASP A 96 13.94 11.31 2.92
C ASP A 96 15.15 10.39 2.64
N SER A 97 14.94 9.40 1.78
CA SER A 97 15.99 8.47 1.33
C SER A 97 16.72 7.72 2.46
N MET A 98 16.12 7.63 3.64
CA MET A 98 16.72 6.90 4.75
C MET A 98 16.69 5.40 4.51
N PHE A 99 15.60 4.90 3.92
CA PHE A 99 15.37 3.47 3.78
C PHE A 99 15.62 2.97 2.36
N ASP A 100 16.36 1.87 2.22
CA ASP A 100 16.47 1.16 0.94
C ASP A 100 15.15 0.49 0.57
N PHE A 101 14.38 0.06 1.57
CA PHE A 101 13.03 -0.46 1.33
C PHE A 101 12.08 -0.16 2.49
N ILE A 102 10.80 -0.09 2.15
CA ILE A 102 9.66 -0.12 3.09
C ILE A 102 8.82 -1.35 2.75
N LEU A 103 8.53 -2.17 3.76
CA LEU A 103 7.62 -3.31 3.68
C LEU A 103 6.38 -3.00 4.52
N CYS A 104 5.21 -2.98 3.89
CA CYS A 104 3.94 -2.78 4.56
C CYS A 104 3.24 -4.12 4.84
N ASP A 105 3.29 -4.56 6.09
CA ASP A 105 2.46 -5.66 6.60
C ASP A 105 1.13 -5.09 7.08
N ALA A 106 0.34 -4.61 6.11
CA ALA A 106 -0.91 -3.91 6.34
C ALA A 106 -1.81 -3.94 5.10
N CYS A 107 -3.13 -3.84 5.31
CA CYS A 107 -4.11 -3.94 4.24
C CYS A 107 -4.08 -2.73 3.31
N TYR A 108 -4.32 -2.96 2.01
CA TYR A 108 -4.57 -1.93 1.00
C TYR A 108 -3.43 -0.91 0.78
N MET A 109 -2.23 -1.21 1.26
CA MET A 109 -1.09 -0.32 1.09
C MET A 109 -0.48 -0.37 -0.33
N GLY A 110 -0.77 -1.39 -1.14
CA GLY A 110 -0.26 -1.54 -2.52
C GLY A 110 -1.00 -0.69 -3.54
N THR A 111 -1.17 0.61 -3.29
CA THR A 111 -1.84 1.55 -4.19
C THR A 111 -0.87 2.59 -4.73
N VAL A 112 -1.16 3.12 -5.92
CA VAL A 112 -0.34 4.18 -6.55
C VAL A 112 -0.32 5.45 -5.72
N GLU A 113 -1.40 5.74 -5.00
CA GLU A 113 -1.51 6.91 -4.14
C GLU A 113 -0.52 6.83 -2.99
N VAL A 114 -0.49 5.69 -2.29
CA VAL A 114 0.45 5.44 -1.20
C VAL A 114 1.88 5.41 -1.71
N ALA A 115 2.15 4.65 -2.77
CA ALA A 115 3.48 4.57 -3.36
C ALA A 115 3.98 5.95 -3.82
N TYR A 116 3.11 6.78 -4.39
CA TYR A 116 3.49 8.11 -4.86
C TYR A 116 3.82 9.07 -3.71
N ASP A 117 3.09 9.02 -2.62
CA ASP A 117 3.38 9.86 -1.45
C ASP A 117 4.67 9.41 -0.72
N LEU A 118 4.96 8.09 -0.69
CA LEU A 118 6.19 7.53 -0.09
C LEU A 118 7.41 7.47 -1.03
N ARG A 119 7.35 8.05 -2.24
CA ARG A 119 8.37 7.86 -3.29
C ARG A 119 9.76 8.40 -2.95
N GLU A 120 9.83 9.39 -2.06
CA GLU A 120 11.12 9.97 -1.63
C GLU A 120 11.68 9.26 -0.38
N ASP A 121 10.88 8.42 0.29
CA ASP A 121 11.20 7.83 1.59
C ASP A 121 11.99 6.53 1.45
N CYS A 122 11.80 5.80 0.34
CA CYS A 122 12.51 4.55 0.08
C CYS A 122 12.73 4.28 -1.41
N ARG A 123 13.67 3.38 -1.69
CA ARG A 123 13.95 2.94 -3.06
C ARG A 123 13.03 1.82 -3.53
N TYR A 124 12.68 0.89 -2.65
CA TYR A 124 11.82 -0.25 -2.94
C TYR A 124 10.65 -0.30 -1.97
N TYR A 125 9.51 -0.68 -2.47
CA TYR A 125 8.29 -0.73 -1.69
C TYR A 125 7.60 -2.08 -1.85
N VAL A 126 7.34 -2.78 -0.74
CA VAL A 126 6.65 -4.07 -0.71
C VAL A 126 5.29 -3.88 -0.04
N ALA A 127 4.21 -4.17 -0.74
CA ALA A 127 2.87 -4.00 -0.19
C ALA A 127 1.82 -4.86 -0.92
N SER A 128 0.64 -4.97 -0.33
CA SER A 128 -0.55 -5.63 -0.88
C SER A 128 -1.62 -4.60 -1.23
N PRO A 129 -2.23 -4.65 -2.44
CA PRO A 129 -3.38 -3.82 -2.81
C PRO A 129 -4.71 -4.33 -2.23
N ALA A 130 -4.72 -5.52 -1.64
CA ALA A 130 -5.88 -6.12 -0.97
C ALA A 130 -5.67 -6.25 0.54
N ALA A 131 -6.62 -6.85 1.24
CA ALA A 131 -6.47 -7.13 2.67
C ALA A 131 -5.35 -8.15 2.90
N VAL A 132 -4.52 -7.89 3.91
CA VAL A 132 -3.52 -8.82 4.43
C VAL A 132 -4.15 -9.62 5.55
N MET A 133 -3.96 -10.94 5.52
CA MET A 133 -4.48 -11.84 6.55
C MET A 133 -3.85 -11.55 7.90
N GLY A 134 -4.60 -11.80 8.98
CA GLY A 134 -4.15 -11.48 10.34
C GLY A 134 -2.86 -12.16 10.81
N GLY A 135 -2.37 -13.18 10.08
CA GLY A 135 -1.06 -13.78 10.30
C GLY A 135 0.11 -12.89 9.88
N GLY A 136 -0.14 -11.90 9.03
CA GLY A 136 0.89 -11.01 8.50
C GLY A 136 1.95 -11.72 7.65
N PHE A 137 3.14 -11.19 7.61
CA PHE A 137 4.27 -11.82 6.92
C PHE A 137 4.85 -12.97 7.76
N PRO A 138 5.31 -14.08 7.11
CA PRO A 138 5.97 -15.18 7.79
C PRO A 138 7.40 -14.79 8.19
N TYR A 139 7.55 -14.00 9.25
CA TYR A 139 8.84 -13.41 9.64
C TYR A 139 9.94 -14.44 9.87
N GLU A 140 9.61 -15.67 10.31
CA GLU A 140 10.59 -16.75 10.48
C GLU A 140 11.20 -17.17 9.13
N ASP A 141 10.43 -17.08 8.04
CA ASP A 141 10.86 -17.50 6.70
C ASP A 141 11.52 -16.35 5.92
N ILE A 142 11.13 -15.08 6.19
CA ILE A 142 11.62 -13.93 5.41
C ILE A 142 12.85 -13.24 6.02
N VAL A 143 13.15 -13.45 7.30
CA VAL A 143 14.20 -12.71 8.00
C VAL A 143 15.58 -12.89 7.37
N GLU A 144 15.91 -14.09 6.89
CA GLU A 144 17.19 -14.34 6.23
C GLU A 144 17.32 -13.54 4.91
N HIS A 145 16.24 -13.39 4.17
CA HIS A 145 16.23 -12.59 2.93
C HIS A 145 16.35 -11.10 3.22
N LEU A 146 15.72 -10.61 4.30
CA LEU A 146 15.80 -9.19 4.69
C LEU A 146 17.21 -8.76 5.08
N PHE A 147 18.01 -9.65 5.65
CA PHE A 147 19.38 -9.37 6.11
C PHE A 147 20.47 -9.94 5.20
N SER A 148 20.13 -10.62 4.10
CA SER A 148 21.12 -11.16 3.17
C SER A 148 21.87 -10.06 2.43
N CYS A 149 23.20 -10.18 2.40
CA CYS A 149 24.07 -9.33 1.58
C CYS A 149 24.60 -10.07 0.33
N ASP A 150 24.14 -11.30 0.09
CA ASP A 150 24.64 -12.14 -1.01
C ASP A 150 24.03 -11.81 -2.37
N LYS A 151 22.90 -11.09 -2.36
CA LYS A 151 22.15 -10.66 -3.54
C LYS A 151 21.85 -9.16 -3.48
N PRO A 152 21.58 -8.54 -4.63
CA PRO A 152 21.02 -7.18 -4.65
C PRO A 152 19.69 -7.11 -3.86
N ILE A 153 19.42 -5.96 -3.23
CA ILE A 153 18.22 -5.75 -2.42
C ILE A 153 16.93 -6.16 -3.14
N PRO A 154 16.67 -5.77 -4.41
CA PRO A 154 15.42 -6.17 -5.05
C PRO A 154 15.27 -7.68 -5.25
N GLU A 155 16.36 -8.42 -5.45
CA GLU A 155 16.30 -9.88 -5.54
C GLU A 155 15.94 -10.51 -4.18
N ASN A 156 16.50 -10.00 -3.10
CA ASN A 156 16.13 -10.41 -1.74
C ASN A 156 14.66 -10.11 -1.43
N LEU A 157 14.17 -8.93 -1.85
CA LEU A 157 12.76 -8.56 -1.65
C LEU A 157 11.81 -9.39 -2.53
N ILE A 158 12.23 -9.82 -3.72
CA ILE A 158 11.48 -10.81 -4.51
C ILE A 158 11.38 -12.15 -3.74
N ASP A 159 12.46 -12.58 -3.10
CA ASP A 159 12.44 -13.82 -2.30
C ASP A 159 11.54 -13.65 -1.06
N VAL A 160 11.50 -12.47 -0.43
CA VAL A 160 10.52 -12.13 0.62
C VAL A 160 9.08 -12.25 0.10
N CYS A 161 8.78 -11.67 -1.07
CA CYS A 161 7.45 -11.75 -1.68
C CYS A 161 7.06 -13.20 -2.01
N ARG A 162 7.99 -14.01 -2.51
CA ARG A 162 7.76 -15.43 -2.78
C ARG A 162 7.47 -16.21 -1.52
N ALA A 163 8.28 -16.03 -0.47
CA ALA A 163 8.06 -16.69 0.82
C ALA A 163 6.68 -16.34 1.42
N TYR A 164 6.27 -15.06 1.31
CA TYR A 164 4.92 -14.63 1.69
C TYR A 164 3.84 -15.38 0.91
N MET A 165 3.94 -15.45 -0.42
CA MET A 165 2.94 -16.13 -1.24
C MET A 165 2.92 -17.64 -1.03
N ASP A 166 4.09 -18.27 -0.86
CA ASP A 166 4.20 -19.71 -0.57
C ASP A 166 3.57 -20.04 0.78
N TYR A 167 3.80 -19.20 1.80
CA TYR A 167 3.15 -19.35 3.11
C TYR A 167 1.62 -19.35 2.98
N TYR A 168 1.03 -18.35 2.32
CA TYR A 168 -0.42 -18.28 2.17
C TYR A 168 -0.99 -19.34 1.24
N ARG A 169 -0.27 -19.77 0.21
CA ARG A 169 -0.67 -20.90 -0.65
C ARG A 169 -0.64 -22.25 0.06
N SER A 170 0.06 -22.36 1.17
CA SER A 170 0.06 -23.59 1.99
C SER A 170 -1.26 -23.81 2.76
N TYR A 171 -2.11 -22.78 2.89
CA TYR A 171 -3.40 -22.91 3.52
C TYR A 171 -4.39 -23.64 2.62
N TYR A 172 -5.36 -24.33 3.25
CA TYR A 172 -6.43 -25.03 2.52
C TYR A 172 -7.25 -24.08 1.63
N ASP A 173 -7.44 -22.86 2.08
CA ASP A 173 -8.16 -21.80 1.37
C ASP A 173 -7.25 -20.57 1.27
N PRO A 174 -6.46 -20.47 0.17
CA PRO A 174 -5.40 -19.47 0.08
C PRO A 174 -5.93 -18.10 -0.33
N TYR A 175 -5.50 -17.07 0.40
CA TYR A 175 -5.73 -15.66 0.07
C TYR A 175 -4.43 -14.88 0.24
N GLY A 176 -3.96 -14.23 -0.80
CA GLY A 176 -2.77 -13.39 -0.73
C GLY A 176 -2.56 -12.60 -2.01
N THR A 177 -2.12 -11.38 -1.84
CA THR A 177 -1.62 -10.51 -2.93
C THR A 177 -0.39 -9.80 -2.41
N ILE A 178 0.61 -9.62 -3.26
CA ILE A 178 1.85 -8.92 -2.92
C ILE A 178 2.48 -8.33 -4.17
N SER A 179 3.15 -7.19 -4.03
CA SER A 179 3.98 -6.61 -5.07
C SER A 179 5.24 -5.97 -4.52
N LEU A 180 6.27 -5.90 -5.36
CA LEU A 180 7.50 -5.16 -5.15
C LEU A 180 7.60 -4.05 -6.20
N ILE A 181 7.73 -2.83 -5.74
CA ILE A 181 7.72 -1.61 -6.54
C ILE A 181 9.10 -0.94 -6.52
N ASP A 182 9.63 -0.56 -7.67
CA ASP A 182 10.77 0.36 -7.78
C ASP A 182 10.26 1.81 -7.72
N MET A 183 10.47 2.48 -6.61
CA MET A 183 9.95 3.82 -6.36
C MET A 183 10.56 4.90 -7.25
N ARG A 184 11.70 4.62 -7.89
CA ARG A 184 12.33 5.54 -8.85
C ARG A 184 11.53 5.68 -10.14
N GLU A 185 10.69 4.70 -10.47
CA GLU A 185 9.88 4.68 -11.69
C GLU A 185 8.46 5.24 -11.47
N ILE A 186 8.04 5.46 -10.21
CA ILE A 186 6.65 5.82 -9.89
C ILE A 186 6.22 7.18 -10.50
N GLU A 187 7.13 8.14 -10.63
CA GLU A 187 6.83 9.40 -11.30
C GLU A 187 6.69 9.25 -12.82
N ALA A 188 7.48 8.36 -13.45
CA ALA A 188 7.32 8.04 -14.85
C ALA A 188 5.99 7.33 -15.09
N LEU A 189 5.60 6.43 -14.19
CA LEU A 189 4.29 5.78 -14.19
C LEU A 189 3.15 6.81 -14.09
N ALA A 190 3.23 7.75 -13.15
CA ALA A 190 2.22 8.81 -12.99
C ALA A 190 2.04 9.64 -14.28
N ARG A 191 3.14 10.03 -14.93
CA ARG A 191 3.10 10.76 -16.20
C ARG A 191 2.51 9.92 -17.33
N SER A 192 2.79 8.62 -17.38
CA SER A 192 2.24 7.72 -18.40
C SER A 192 0.74 7.47 -18.20
N VAL A 193 0.28 7.34 -16.96
CA VAL A 193 -1.17 7.28 -16.64
C VAL A 193 -1.86 8.56 -17.08
N LYS A 194 -1.29 9.73 -16.76
CA LYS A 194 -1.83 11.02 -17.24
C LYS A 194 -1.96 11.06 -18.77
N LEU A 195 -0.92 10.61 -19.48
CA LEU A 195 -0.95 10.56 -20.93
C LEU A 195 -2.05 9.63 -21.47
N ALA A 196 -2.23 8.47 -20.85
CA ALA A 196 -3.28 7.52 -21.20
C ALA A 196 -4.70 8.08 -20.99
N LEU A 197 -4.88 8.91 -19.95
CA LEU A 197 -6.18 9.51 -19.60
C LEU A 197 -6.56 10.73 -20.45
N VAL A 198 -5.62 11.39 -21.12
CA VAL A 198 -5.91 12.55 -22.00
C VAL A 198 -6.83 12.16 -23.16
N ASN A 199 -6.68 10.93 -23.70
CA ASN A 199 -7.51 10.39 -24.77
C ASN A 199 -8.26 9.16 -24.23
N SER A 200 -9.23 9.41 -23.35
CA SER A 200 -10.01 8.36 -22.72
C SER A 200 -11.37 8.17 -23.36
N VAL A 201 -12.03 7.06 -23.02
CA VAL A 201 -13.44 6.82 -23.38
C VAL A 201 -14.37 7.84 -22.72
N ASP A 202 -15.53 8.10 -23.33
CA ASP A 202 -16.52 9.01 -22.77
C ASP A 202 -17.22 8.47 -21.50
N SER A 203 -17.29 7.16 -21.36
CA SER A 203 -17.91 6.49 -20.21
C SER A 203 -17.19 5.21 -19.83
N LEU A 204 -17.18 4.89 -18.53
CA LEU A 204 -16.53 3.73 -17.95
C LEU A 204 -17.48 3.00 -17.01
N GLN A 205 -17.66 1.71 -17.22
CA GLN A 205 -18.41 0.85 -16.32
C GLN A 205 -17.46 0.23 -15.29
N VAL A 206 -17.46 0.76 -14.08
CA VAL A 206 -16.49 0.37 -13.05
C VAL A 206 -16.71 -1.03 -12.49
N SER A 207 -17.95 -1.57 -12.60
CA SER A 207 -18.25 -2.96 -12.19
C SER A 207 -17.55 -4.03 -13.05
N GLU A 208 -16.98 -3.66 -14.21
CA GLU A 208 -16.21 -4.55 -15.06
C GLU A 208 -14.70 -4.56 -14.76
N ILE A 209 -14.25 -3.65 -13.89
CA ILE A 209 -12.82 -3.52 -13.53
C ILE A 209 -12.54 -4.34 -12.29
N GLN A 210 -11.40 -5.04 -12.28
CA GLN A 210 -10.94 -5.77 -11.10
C GLN A 210 -10.81 -4.84 -9.91
N GLN A 211 -11.44 -5.20 -8.81
CA GLN A 211 -11.38 -4.47 -7.54
C GLN A 211 -10.84 -5.36 -6.43
N PHE A 212 -10.14 -4.74 -5.48
CA PHE A 212 -9.58 -5.38 -4.29
C PHE A 212 -10.33 -5.05 -2.99
N SER A 213 -11.36 -4.19 -3.06
CA SER A 213 -12.27 -3.89 -1.96
C SER A 213 -13.70 -4.15 -2.39
N GLN A 214 -14.25 -5.29 -2.02
CA GLN A 214 -15.63 -5.63 -2.37
C GLN A 214 -16.45 -5.81 -1.09
N GLU A 215 -17.64 -5.21 -1.05
CA GLU A 215 -18.62 -5.40 0.00
C GLU A 215 -19.89 -6.04 -0.53
N LYS A 216 -20.44 -6.96 0.25
CA LYS A 216 -21.74 -7.53 -0.05
C LYS A 216 -22.76 -7.06 0.99
N GLY A 217 -23.72 -6.21 0.57
CA GLY A 217 -24.94 -5.96 1.34
C GLY A 217 -24.83 -4.97 2.48
N THR A 218 -23.81 -4.12 2.54
CA THR A 218 -23.72 -3.05 3.54
C THR A 218 -24.33 -1.73 3.03
N ARG A 219 -24.80 -0.89 3.99
CA ARG A 219 -25.35 0.45 3.68
C ARG A 219 -24.29 1.52 3.50
N VAL A 220 -23.01 1.19 3.79
CA VAL A 220 -21.88 2.11 3.70
C VAL A 220 -21.02 1.67 2.55
N SER A 221 -20.91 2.54 1.57
CA SER A 221 -20.24 2.27 0.32
C SER A 221 -18.77 2.69 0.39
N TYR A 222 -17.93 1.86 0.99
CA TYR A 222 -16.49 1.87 0.70
C TYR A 222 -16.19 1.08 -0.58
N GLN A 223 -17.21 0.70 -1.31
CA GLN A 223 -17.11 0.02 -2.59
C GLN A 223 -16.36 0.95 -3.56
N ASN A 224 -15.59 0.32 -4.45
CA ASN A 224 -14.97 1.03 -5.55
C ASN A 224 -13.82 1.98 -5.13
N LEU A 225 -12.98 1.57 -4.18
CA LEU A 225 -11.82 2.35 -3.76
C LEU A 225 -10.49 1.87 -4.36
N PHE A 226 -10.34 0.58 -4.68
CA PHE A 226 -9.07 -0.03 -5.05
C PHE A 226 -9.24 -0.88 -6.30
N PHE A 227 -8.99 -0.27 -7.46
CA PHE A 227 -9.07 -0.91 -8.77
C PHE A 227 -7.69 -1.35 -9.25
N ASP A 228 -7.59 -2.47 -9.95
CA ASP A 228 -6.35 -2.83 -10.63
C ASP A 228 -5.97 -1.74 -11.65
N LEU A 229 -4.76 -1.22 -11.51
CA LEU A 229 -4.31 -0.08 -12.31
C LEU A 229 -4.25 -0.41 -13.80
N ASN A 230 -3.77 -1.62 -14.16
CA ASN A 230 -3.65 -2.00 -15.57
C ASN A 230 -5.01 -2.25 -16.22
N ASP A 231 -5.93 -2.91 -15.50
CA ASP A 231 -7.29 -3.13 -15.99
C ASP A 231 -8.03 -1.79 -16.16
N TYR A 232 -7.87 -0.86 -15.21
CA TYR A 232 -8.41 0.50 -15.31
C TYR A 232 -7.86 1.23 -16.54
N VAL A 233 -6.56 1.39 -16.66
CA VAL A 233 -5.94 2.15 -17.75
C VAL A 233 -6.21 1.48 -19.11
N GLY A 234 -6.19 0.15 -19.16
CA GLY A 234 -6.49 -0.60 -20.37
C GLY A 234 -7.91 -0.41 -20.90
N ARG A 235 -8.88 -0.16 -20.00
CA ARG A 235 -10.28 0.09 -20.38
C ARG A 235 -10.57 1.53 -20.76
N VAL A 236 -9.83 2.47 -20.21
CA VAL A 236 -10.08 3.90 -20.48
C VAL A 236 -9.25 4.44 -21.64
N CYS A 237 -8.05 3.96 -21.85
CA CYS A 237 -7.15 4.48 -22.86
C CYS A 237 -7.54 4.00 -24.27
N VAL A 238 -7.86 4.95 -25.16
CA VAL A 238 -8.16 4.62 -26.57
C VAL A 238 -6.95 4.76 -27.49
N ASP A 239 -5.88 5.40 -27.03
CA ASP A 239 -4.62 5.58 -27.77
C ASP A 239 -3.66 4.42 -27.49
N THR A 240 -3.44 3.58 -28.50
CA THR A 240 -2.58 2.39 -28.38
C THR A 240 -1.12 2.73 -28.06
N LEU A 241 -0.62 3.88 -28.53
CA LEU A 241 0.75 4.33 -28.23
C LEU A 241 0.85 4.79 -26.77
N ALA A 242 -0.12 5.56 -26.30
CA ALA A 242 -0.17 5.99 -24.89
C ALA A 242 -0.29 4.79 -23.95
N TYR A 243 -1.11 3.79 -24.30
CA TYR A 243 -1.20 2.56 -23.53
C TYR A 243 0.12 1.76 -23.54
N SER A 244 0.80 1.65 -24.69
CA SER A 244 2.12 0.98 -24.74
C SER A 244 3.16 1.68 -23.86
N ILE A 245 3.19 3.01 -23.84
CA ILE A 245 4.07 3.78 -22.95
C ILE A 245 3.73 3.52 -21.48
N PHE A 246 2.44 3.47 -21.15
CA PHE A 246 1.99 3.14 -19.80
C PHE A 246 2.42 1.71 -19.41
N ALA A 247 2.20 0.72 -20.26
CA ALA A 247 2.57 -0.68 -19.99
C ALA A 247 4.08 -0.82 -19.76
N ASP A 248 4.91 -0.17 -20.60
CA ASP A 248 6.36 -0.15 -20.41
C ASP A 248 6.80 0.52 -19.10
N CYS A 249 6.08 1.57 -18.66
CA CYS A 249 6.34 2.19 -17.37
C CYS A 249 5.91 1.28 -16.21
N LEU A 250 4.75 0.63 -16.32
CA LEU A 250 4.26 -0.31 -15.31
C LEU A 250 5.23 -1.48 -15.12
N ASP A 251 5.71 -2.07 -16.22
CA ASP A 251 6.67 -3.20 -16.18
C ASP A 251 8.01 -2.82 -15.52
N ARG A 252 8.44 -1.56 -15.65
CA ARG A 252 9.63 -1.08 -14.93
C ARG A 252 9.36 -0.75 -13.47
N THR A 253 8.14 -0.33 -13.16
CA THR A 253 7.75 0.05 -11.80
C THR A 253 7.50 -1.18 -10.94
N VAL A 254 6.80 -2.20 -11.45
CA VAL A 254 6.43 -3.41 -10.72
C VAL A 254 7.45 -4.50 -11.00
N LEU A 255 8.43 -4.67 -10.11
CA LEU A 255 9.50 -5.66 -10.24
C LEU A 255 9.03 -7.09 -9.97
N TYR A 256 7.99 -7.23 -9.15
CA TYR A 256 7.35 -8.50 -8.84
C TYR A 256 5.90 -8.27 -8.46
N ALA A 257 5.01 -9.12 -8.92
CA ALA A 257 3.61 -9.14 -8.52
C ALA A 257 3.10 -10.58 -8.51
N ASP A 258 2.37 -10.96 -7.46
CA ASP A 258 1.79 -12.29 -7.34
C ASP A 258 0.51 -12.25 -6.50
N ALA A 259 -0.45 -13.09 -6.88
CA ALA A 259 -1.75 -13.20 -6.25
C ALA A 259 -2.27 -14.64 -6.23
N THR A 260 -3.13 -14.96 -5.29
CA THR A 260 -3.98 -16.13 -5.34
C THR A 260 -5.18 -15.88 -6.27
N ASN A 261 -5.91 -16.94 -6.65
CA ASN A 261 -7.05 -16.81 -7.57
C ASN A 261 -8.23 -16.01 -6.96
N LYS A 262 -8.19 -15.75 -5.67
CA LYS A 262 -9.22 -14.99 -4.95
C LYS A 262 -8.59 -14.19 -3.81
N GLY A 263 -9.21 -13.07 -3.51
CA GLY A 263 -8.85 -12.17 -2.43
C GLY A 263 -9.93 -12.13 -1.35
N LEU A 264 -9.56 -11.58 -0.21
CA LEU A 264 -10.46 -11.20 0.85
C LEU A 264 -10.48 -9.70 1.02
N SER A 265 -11.66 -9.15 1.18
CA SER A 265 -11.89 -7.79 1.62
C SER A 265 -12.48 -7.82 3.02
N ASN A 266 -11.95 -6.99 3.91
CA ASN A 266 -12.52 -6.76 5.23
C ASN A 266 -12.75 -5.28 5.41
N ILE A 267 -13.92 -4.84 5.00
CA ILE A 267 -14.36 -3.48 5.23
C ILE A 267 -15.54 -3.54 6.18
N LEU A 268 -15.51 -2.74 7.25
CA LEU A 268 -16.54 -2.70 8.31
C LEU A 268 -16.73 -4.04 9.08
N GLY A 269 -15.68 -4.85 9.17
CA GLY A 269 -15.70 -6.08 9.97
C GLY A 269 -16.40 -7.29 9.30
N ALA A 270 -16.83 -7.17 8.06
CA ALA A 270 -17.35 -8.26 7.26
C ALA A 270 -16.29 -8.75 6.27
N TRP A 271 -15.97 -10.04 6.31
CA TRP A 271 -15.10 -10.67 5.32
C TRP A 271 -15.90 -11.03 4.07
N VAL A 272 -15.44 -10.56 2.93
CA VAL A 272 -16.00 -10.82 1.61
C VAL A 272 -14.93 -11.43 0.72
N GLU A 273 -15.22 -12.59 0.16
CA GLU A 273 -14.39 -13.27 -0.83
C GLU A 273 -14.72 -12.73 -2.22
N PHE A 274 -13.71 -12.49 -3.04
CA PHE A 274 -13.87 -12.06 -4.42
C PHE A 274 -12.82 -12.73 -5.33
N PRO A 275 -13.15 -13.00 -6.63
CA PRO A 275 -12.18 -13.53 -7.57
C PRO A 275 -11.14 -12.48 -7.95
N ILE A 276 -9.90 -12.91 -8.17
CA ILE A 276 -8.83 -12.11 -8.76
C ILE A 276 -8.58 -12.66 -10.17
N GLU A 277 -9.03 -11.93 -11.17
CA GLU A 277 -8.89 -12.27 -12.60
C GLU A 277 -7.80 -11.43 -13.27
N GLN A 278 -7.57 -10.22 -12.75
CA GLN A 278 -6.53 -9.30 -13.19
C GLN A 278 -5.69 -8.86 -11.99
N TYR A 279 -4.38 -8.84 -12.15
CA TYR A 279 -3.48 -8.43 -11.08
C TYR A 279 -2.18 -7.86 -11.64
N CYS A 280 -2.02 -6.55 -11.58
CA CYS A 280 -0.78 -5.88 -11.99
C CYS A 280 0.14 -5.51 -10.83
N GLY A 281 -0.26 -5.77 -9.58
CA GLY A 281 0.52 -5.45 -8.39
C GLY A 281 0.24 -4.08 -7.76
N LEU A 282 -0.46 -3.19 -8.45
CA LEU A 282 -0.84 -1.86 -7.94
C LEU A 282 -2.34 -1.62 -8.13
N ALA A 283 -2.97 -1.08 -7.10
CA ALA A 283 -4.30 -0.53 -7.23
C ALA A 283 -4.27 0.99 -7.42
N ALA A 284 -5.37 1.54 -7.92
CA ALA A 284 -5.63 2.97 -8.02
C ALA A 284 -7.09 3.27 -7.72
N TYR A 285 -7.38 4.49 -7.28
CA TYR A 285 -8.75 4.98 -7.20
C TYR A 285 -9.17 5.63 -8.53
N ILE A 286 -10.43 5.43 -8.86
CA ILE A 286 -11.05 6.07 -10.03
C ILE A 286 -11.99 7.17 -9.52
N PRO A 287 -11.71 8.47 -9.75
CA PRO A 287 -12.55 9.56 -9.30
C PRO A 287 -14.00 9.41 -9.74
N GLY A 288 -14.93 9.56 -8.80
CA GLY A 288 -16.36 9.38 -9.05
C GLY A 288 -16.86 7.94 -9.05
N ALA A 289 -15.99 6.94 -8.83
CA ALA A 289 -16.39 5.53 -8.78
C ALA A 289 -17.08 5.15 -7.46
N SER A 290 -16.68 5.79 -6.37
CA SER A 290 -17.32 5.61 -5.06
C SER A 290 -18.57 6.47 -4.94
N SER A 291 -19.57 5.98 -4.21
CA SER A 291 -20.71 6.80 -3.76
C SER A 291 -20.38 7.62 -2.52
N ASP A 292 -19.18 7.49 -1.98
CA ASP A 292 -18.70 8.26 -0.84
C ASP A 292 -18.08 9.59 -1.35
N GLU A 293 -18.81 10.69 -1.17
CA GLU A 293 -18.34 12.03 -1.54
C GLU A 293 -17.04 12.43 -0.81
N VAL A 294 -16.83 11.87 0.37
CA VAL A 294 -15.65 12.12 1.20
C VAL A 294 -14.40 11.53 0.53
N ALA A 295 -14.51 10.33 -0.07
CA ALA A 295 -13.42 9.72 -0.82
C ALA A 295 -12.94 10.64 -1.96
N ASP A 296 -13.85 11.15 -2.76
CA ASP A 296 -13.51 12.06 -3.87
C ASP A 296 -12.92 13.40 -3.40
N LEU A 297 -13.42 13.95 -2.30
CA LEU A 297 -12.90 15.22 -1.75
C LEU A 297 -11.48 15.04 -1.22
N TYR A 298 -11.23 13.99 -0.46
CA TYR A 298 -9.90 13.72 0.07
C TYR A 298 -8.92 13.32 -1.04
N TYR A 299 -9.33 12.47 -1.98
CA TYR A 299 -8.50 12.04 -3.09
C TYR A 299 -7.87 13.21 -3.86
N LYS A 300 -8.64 14.31 -4.02
CA LYS A 300 -8.17 15.56 -4.68
C LYS A 300 -7.03 16.25 -3.93
N THR A 301 -6.82 15.93 -2.66
CA THR A 301 -5.71 16.51 -1.88
C THR A 301 -4.40 15.76 -2.09
N LEU A 302 -4.43 14.49 -2.53
CA LEU A 302 -3.28 13.63 -2.71
C LEU A 302 -2.33 14.11 -3.82
N SER A 303 -1.04 13.86 -3.65
CA SER A 303 0.00 14.22 -4.62
C SER A 303 -0.19 13.49 -5.94
N TRP A 304 -0.61 12.22 -5.90
CA TRP A 304 -0.96 11.45 -7.10
C TRP A 304 -2.07 12.12 -7.92
N TYR A 305 -3.19 12.50 -7.28
CA TYR A 305 -4.28 13.18 -7.98
C TYR A 305 -3.81 14.46 -8.65
N LYS A 306 -3.07 15.30 -7.92
CA LYS A 306 -2.55 16.56 -8.44
C LYS A 306 -1.65 16.37 -9.65
N THR A 307 -0.87 15.29 -9.67
CA THR A 307 0.04 14.97 -10.78
C THR A 307 -0.71 14.39 -11.98
N VAL A 308 -1.56 13.41 -11.76
CA VAL A 308 -2.24 12.66 -12.84
C VAL A 308 -3.43 13.46 -13.38
N TYR A 309 -4.29 13.97 -12.52
CA TYR A 309 -5.55 14.64 -12.92
C TYR A 309 -5.46 16.17 -12.86
N GLY A 310 -4.41 16.74 -12.26
CA GLY A 310 -4.27 18.19 -12.09
C GLY A 310 -4.31 18.93 -13.42
N GLY A 311 -5.27 19.85 -13.56
CA GLY A 311 -5.49 20.63 -14.78
C GLY A 311 -6.30 19.92 -15.87
N MET A 312 -6.81 18.72 -15.61
CA MET A 312 -7.78 18.03 -16.47
C MET A 312 -9.16 18.04 -15.79
N GLU A 313 -10.22 18.29 -16.54
CA GLU A 313 -11.53 17.76 -16.16
C GLU A 313 -11.44 16.25 -16.34
N VAL A 314 -11.86 15.46 -15.34
CA VAL A 314 -11.95 14.00 -15.49
C VAL A 314 -13.03 13.74 -16.55
N PRO A 315 -12.66 13.40 -17.81
CA PRO A 315 -13.62 13.45 -18.91
C PRO A 315 -14.54 12.23 -18.94
N ILE A 316 -14.33 11.29 -18.01
CA ILE A 316 -14.96 9.97 -18.03
C ILE A 316 -16.23 10.00 -17.18
N LYS A 317 -17.36 9.70 -17.80
CA LYS A 317 -18.61 9.47 -17.07
C LYS A 317 -18.58 8.09 -16.43
N ILE A 318 -18.56 8.05 -15.12
CA ILE A 318 -18.63 6.77 -14.38
C ILE A 318 -20.07 6.23 -14.43
N THR A 319 -20.17 4.92 -14.74
CA THR A 319 -21.43 4.15 -14.67
C THR A 319 -21.19 2.91 -13.81
N ASN A 320 -22.15 2.61 -12.96
CA ASN A 320 -22.12 1.45 -12.05
C ASN A 320 -22.83 0.26 -12.70
#